data_f96be5fb122688f81107af3120eb157d
#
_entry.id   f96be5fb122688f81107af3120eb157d
#
_cell.length_a   1.000
_cell.length_b   1.000
_cell.length_c   1.000
_cell.angle_alpha   90.00
_cell.angle_beta   90.00
_cell.angle_gamma   90.00
#
_symmetry.space_group_name_H-M   'P 1'
#
loop_
_entity.id
_entity.type
_entity.pdbx_description
1 polymer ?
#
loop_
_entity_poly.entity_id
_entity_poly.type
_entity_poly.pdbx_seq_one_letter_code
_entity_poly.pdbx_strand_id
1 'polypeptide(L)'
;MHPPEVVYLEHDGKVLLVNAEGQGPQQPVQGRIENAEQLRFPTTSEVAAMNLEFVQKETLILRFEDQTYTVIKAYPKVDWPKNWAWKDRCASDNAVHPVVRDAIYRSVHRLVSKVMVCNNTGHVLMGKVERGHFHGFWTLPGGYMDHNEHPAVGCVRETYEELGLDIVLDDVEPVITQRVFNDEGISFVSFTDLSLIHI
;
A
#
# COMPACT_ATOMS: atom_id res chain seq x y z
N MET A 1 -12.38 -28.19 -1.15
CA MET A 1 -11.63 -27.69 0.05
C MET A 1 -12.12 -26.26 0.30
N HIS A 2 -12.46 -25.90 1.53
CA HIS A 2 -12.77 -24.50 1.83
C HIS A 2 -11.48 -23.68 1.76
N PRO A 3 -11.55 -22.42 1.26
CA PRO A 3 -10.39 -21.55 1.25
C PRO A 3 -9.85 -21.36 2.68
N PRO A 4 -8.53 -21.28 2.88
CA PRO A 4 -7.98 -20.99 4.20
C PRO A 4 -8.52 -19.67 4.73
N GLU A 5 -9.03 -19.70 5.96
CA GLU A 5 -9.57 -18.56 6.66
C GLU A 5 -8.54 -18.03 7.65
N VAL A 6 -8.24 -16.74 7.56
CA VAL A 6 -7.31 -16.05 8.45
C VAL A 6 -7.91 -14.76 8.97
N VAL A 7 -7.45 -14.29 10.14
CA VAL A 7 -8.00 -13.13 10.82
C VAL A 7 -7.00 -11.98 10.81
N TYR A 8 -7.37 -10.89 10.16
CA TYR A 8 -6.65 -9.64 10.18
C TYR A 8 -7.15 -8.78 11.34
N LEU A 9 -6.49 -8.90 12.50
CA LEU A 9 -6.74 -8.05 13.65
C LEU A 9 -5.91 -6.78 13.55
N GLU A 10 -6.57 -5.64 13.54
CA GLU A 10 -5.94 -4.31 13.50
C GLU A 10 -6.41 -3.44 14.65
N HIS A 11 -5.47 -2.75 15.29
CA HIS A 11 -5.72 -1.73 16.29
C HIS A 11 -4.70 -0.59 16.14
N ASP A 12 -5.17 0.61 15.80
CA ASP A 12 -4.37 1.83 15.65
C ASP A 12 -3.07 1.65 14.83
N GLY A 13 -3.20 1.01 13.67
CA GLY A 13 -2.09 0.79 12.75
C GLY A 13 -1.17 -0.38 13.12
N LYS A 14 -1.49 -1.14 14.17
CA LYS A 14 -0.81 -2.38 14.53
C LYS A 14 -1.63 -3.59 14.12
N VAL A 15 -0.93 -4.66 13.72
CA VAL A 15 -1.53 -5.92 13.29
C VAL A 15 -0.96 -7.10 14.04
N LEU A 16 -1.81 -8.10 14.30
CA LEU A 16 -1.38 -9.36 14.89
C LEU A 16 -0.82 -10.27 13.79
N LEU A 17 0.44 -10.64 13.94
CA LEU A 17 1.11 -11.64 13.11
C LEU A 17 1.56 -12.82 13.97
N VAL A 18 1.59 -14.00 13.34
CA VAL A 18 2.08 -15.25 13.91
C VAL A 18 3.13 -15.89 13.01
N ASN A 19 3.97 -16.76 13.56
CA ASN A 19 4.87 -17.62 12.81
C ASN A 19 4.15 -18.79 12.14
N ALA A 20 4.87 -19.70 11.49
CA ALA A 20 4.30 -20.87 10.82
C ALA A 20 3.52 -21.77 11.79
N GLU A 21 3.99 -21.92 13.01
CA GLU A 21 3.38 -22.72 14.07
C GLU A 21 2.16 -22.05 14.74
N GLY A 22 1.79 -20.83 14.34
CA GLY A 22 0.67 -20.09 14.91
C GLY A 22 0.98 -19.37 16.22
N GLN A 23 2.26 -19.25 16.56
CA GLN A 23 2.69 -18.56 17.79
C GLN A 23 2.86 -17.07 17.55
N GLY A 24 2.29 -16.24 18.39
CA GLY A 24 2.36 -14.78 18.30
C GLY A 24 2.03 -14.08 19.62
N PRO A 25 2.11 -12.73 19.62
CA PRO A 25 2.42 -11.84 18.50
C PRO A 25 3.88 -11.88 18.05
N GLN A 26 4.11 -11.79 16.75
CA GLN A 26 5.43 -11.73 16.14
C GLN A 26 5.69 -10.36 15.49
N GLN A 27 6.98 -9.99 15.38
CA GLN A 27 7.44 -8.78 14.70
C GLN A 27 8.20 -9.16 13.43
N PRO A 28 7.91 -8.55 12.25
CA PRO A 28 8.70 -8.81 11.06
C PRO A 28 10.13 -8.30 11.25
N VAL A 29 11.08 -9.10 10.80
CA VAL A 29 12.48 -8.67 10.71
C VAL A 29 12.58 -7.62 9.61
N GLN A 30 13.31 -6.52 9.86
CA GLN A 30 13.49 -5.46 8.87
C GLN A 30 14.42 -5.90 7.74
N GLY A 31 14.08 -5.48 6.53
CA GLY A 31 14.86 -5.72 5.32
C GLY A 31 14.41 -6.93 4.51
N ARG A 32 14.97 -7.04 3.30
CA ARG A 32 14.74 -8.19 2.43
C ARG A 32 15.72 -9.29 2.81
N ILE A 33 15.25 -10.27 3.58
CA ILE A 33 16.05 -11.40 4.01
C ILE A 33 15.71 -12.59 3.11
N GLU A 34 16.69 -13.16 2.45
CA GLU A 34 16.54 -14.41 1.72
C GLU A 34 16.22 -15.54 2.70
N ASN A 35 15.18 -16.33 2.39
CA ASN A 35 14.71 -17.46 3.19
C ASN A 35 14.24 -17.12 4.61
N ALA A 36 13.80 -15.88 4.88
CA ALA A 36 13.16 -15.57 6.13
C ALA A 36 11.81 -16.31 6.25
N GLU A 37 11.53 -16.84 7.44
CA GLU A 37 10.21 -17.36 7.77
C GLU A 37 9.18 -16.24 7.59
N GLN A 38 8.19 -16.48 6.74
CA GLN A 38 7.16 -15.49 6.47
C GLN A 38 6.10 -15.50 7.57
N LEU A 39 6.01 -14.41 8.30
CA LEU A 39 4.92 -14.21 9.24
C LEU A 39 3.58 -14.11 8.51
N ARG A 40 2.52 -14.62 9.13
CA ARG A 40 1.18 -14.65 8.57
C ARG A 40 0.11 -14.14 9.51
N PHE A 41 -1.08 -13.93 9.01
CA PHE A 41 -2.23 -13.72 9.87
C PHE A 41 -2.58 -15.03 10.61
N PRO A 42 -3.03 -14.94 11.87
CA PRO A 42 -3.53 -16.09 12.60
C PRO A 42 -4.86 -16.61 12.01
N THR A 43 -5.14 -17.88 12.22
CA THR A 43 -6.47 -18.46 12.03
C THR A 43 -7.41 -18.10 13.18
N THR A 44 -8.71 -18.31 13.02
CA THR A 44 -9.70 -18.07 14.09
C THR A 44 -9.40 -18.90 15.34
N SER A 45 -8.94 -20.15 15.18
CA SER A 45 -8.56 -21.01 16.30
C SER A 45 -7.32 -20.54 17.02
N GLU A 46 -6.32 -20.00 16.34
CA GLU A 46 -5.11 -19.43 16.95
C GLU A 46 -5.42 -18.15 17.72
N VAL A 47 -6.31 -17.29 17.19
CA VAL A 47 -6.80 -16.10 17.92
C VAL A 47 -7.51 -16.51 19.22
N ALA A 48 -8.36 -17.52 19.14
CA ALA A 48 -9.06 -18.06 20.32
C ALA A 48 -8.08 -18.66 21.36
N ALA A 49 -7.04 -19.37 20.89
CA ALA A 49 -6.00 -19.90 21.77
C ALA A 49 -5.18 -18.82 22.50
N MET A 50 -5.09 -17.61 21.92
CA MET A 50 -4.47 -16.43 22.55
C MET A 50 -5.44 -15.70 23.52
N ASN A 51 -6.67 -16.20 23.73
CA ASN A 51 -7.72 -15.55 24.51
C ASN A 51 -8.06 -14.12 24.00
N LEU A 52 -7.98 -13.88 22.71
CA LEU A 52 -8.31 -12.60 22.09
C LEU A 52 -9.75 -12.63 21.58
N GLU A 53 -10.58 -11.73 22.10
CA GLU A 53 -11.89 -11.45 21.53
C GLU A 53 -11.80 -10.35 20.48
N PHE A 54 -12.67 -10.40 19.48
CA PHE A 54 -12.72 -9.40 18.43
C PHE A 54 -14.14 -9.16 17.91
N VAL A 55 -14.30 -8.04 17.21
CA VAL A 55 -15.52 -7.69 16.46
C VAL A 55 -15.18 -7.70 14.98
N GLN A 56 -15.79 -8.58 14.21
CA GLN A 56 -15.63 -8.63 12.76
C GLN A 56 -16.17 -7.35 12.13
N LYS A 57 -15.41 -6.79 11.18
CA LYS A 57 -15.78 -5.60 10.41
C LYS A 57 -16.22 -5.95 8.99
N GLU A 58 -15.37 -6.66 8.28
CA GLU A 58 -15.57 -7.04 6.88
C GLU A 58 -14.83 -8.34 6.56
N THR A 59 -15.14 -8.91 5.41
CA THR A 59 -14.42 -10.07 4.88
C THR A 59 -13.86 -9.71 3.51
N LEU A 60 -12.56 -9.97 3.33
CA LEU A 60 -11.86 -9.79 2.06
C LEU A 60 -11.60 -11.17 1.45
N ILE A 61 -11.77 -11.28 0.14
CA ILE A 61 -11.34 -12.45 -0.62
C ILE A 61 -10.08 -12.08 -1.38
N LEU A 62 -8.97 -12.70 -1.03
CA LEU A 62 -7.67 -12.46 -1.64
C LEU A 62 -7.22 -13.69 -2.40
N ARG A 63 -6.59 -13.48 -3.56
CA ARG A 63 -6.00 -14.57 -4.35
C ARG A 63 -4.49 -14.38 -4.37
N PHE A 64 -3.78 -15.46 -4.07
CA PHE A 64 -2.34 -15.52 -4.21
C PHE A 64 -1.97 -16.85 -4.87
N GLU A 65 -1.29 -16.79 -6.00
CA GLU A 65 -1.07 -17.94 -6.88
C GLU A 65 -2.41 -18.62 -7.20
N ASP A 66 -2.49 -19.94 -7.07
CA ASP A 66 -3.72 -20.72 -7.32
C ASP A 66 -4.63 -20.84 -6.08
N GLN A 67 -4.27 -20.18 -4.97
CA GLN A 67 -5.00 -20.28 -3.72
C GLN A 67 -5.82 -19.02 -3.42
N THR A 68 -7.06 -19.24 -3.02
CA THR A 68 -7.96 -18.19 -2.52
C THR A 68 -7.94 -18.21 -0.99
N TYR A 69 -7.86 -17.03 -0.37
CA TYR A 69 -7.89 -16.84 1.07
C TYR A 69 -9.12 -16.02 1.48
N THR A 70 -9.76 -16.44 2.55
CA THR A 70 -10.78 -15.64 3.24
C THR A 70 -10.11 -14.89 4.39
N VAL A 71 -10.03 -13.56 4.30
CA VAL A 71 -9.43 -12.70 5.34
C VAL A 71 -10.54 -11.99 6.09
N ILE A 72 -10.74 -12.36 7.34
CA ILE A 72 -11.68 -11.70 8.26
C ILE A 72 -10.97 -10.48 8.85
N LYS A 73 -11.34 -9.28 8.41
CA LYS A 73 -10.86 -8.05 9.02
C LYS A 73 -11.68 -7.71 10.25
N ALA A 74 -11.01 -7.48 11.38
CA ALA A 74 -11.65 -7.35 12.66
C ALA A 74 -10.90 -6.43 13.62
N TYR A 75 -11.62 -5.88 14.61
CA TYR A 75 -11.06 -5.11 15.70
C TYR A 75 -10.95 -5.97 16.96
N PRO A 76 -9.76 -6.08 17.57
CA PRO A 76 -9.60 -6.78 18.82
C PRO A 76 -10.21 -5.98 19.99
N LYS A 77 -10.75 -6.68 20.98
CA LYS A 77 -11.17 -6.08 22.25
C LYS A 77 -9.99 -6.03 23.22
N VAL A 78 -9.01 -5.17 22.94
CA VAL A 78 -7.84 -4.92 23.77
C VAL A 78 -7.62 -3.43 23.94
N ASP A 79 -7.10 -2.99 25.08
CA ASP A 79 -6.81 -1.57 25.30
C ASP A 79 -5.67 -1.08 24.44
N TRP A 80 -4.56 -1.85 24.39
CA TRP A 80 -3.40 -1.53 23.57
C TRP A 80 -2.54 -2.76 23.26
N PRO A 81 -2.31 -3.08 21.96
CA PRO A 81 -1.51 -4.24 21.57
C PRO A 81 -0.02 -3.91 21.60
N LYS A 82 0.63 -4.08 22.76
CA LYS A 82 2.03 -3.66 22.99
C LYS A 82 3.03 -4.26 22.00
N ASN A 83 2.88 -5.55 21.69
CA ASN A 83 3.85 -6.34 20.92
C ASN A 83 3.40 -6.66 19.49
N TRP A 84 2.34 -6.01 19.00
CA TRP A 84 1.89 -6.20 17.63
C TRP A 84 2.74 -5.40 16.64
N ALA A 85 2.88 -5.91 15.42
CA ALA A 85 3.65 -5.27 14.37
C ALA A 85 2.97 -4.01 13.83
N TRP A 86 3.73 -2.97 13.54
CA TRP A 86 3.22 -1.84 12.77
C TRP A 86 2.96 -2.27 11.32
N LYS A 87 1.81 -1.94 10.76
CA LYS A 87 1.43 -2.37 9.40
C LYS A 87 2.28 -1.79 8.29
N ASP A 88 2.84 -0.60 8.45
CA ASP A 88 3.80 -0.02 7.53
C ASP A 88 5.05 -0.88 7.38
N ARG A 89 5.54 -1.48 8.46
CA ARG A 89 6.66 -2.44 8.43
C ARG A 89 6.32 -3.74 7.70
N CYS A 90 5.06 -4.14 7.71
CA CYS A 90 4.60 -5.36 7.05
C CYS A 90 4.40 -5.16 5.54
N ALA A 91 4.20 -3.93 5.09
CA ALA A 91 3.91 -3.63 3.69
C ALA A 91 5.15 -3.67 2.78
N SER A 92 6.33 -3.34 3.30
CA SER A 92 7.55 -3.14 2.52
C SER A 92 8.49 -4.35 2.45
N ASP A 93 8.32 -5.33 3.33
CA ASP A 93 9.26 -6.44 3.49
C ASP A 93 8.72 -7.79 3.01
N ASN A 94 9.63 -8.67 2.59
CA ASN A 94 9.32 -10.06 2.25
C ASN A 94 9.23 -10.99 3.48
N ALA A 95 9.38 -10.46 4.68
CA ALA A 95 9.25 -11.18 5.94
C ALA A 95 7.80 -11.54 6.32
N VAL A 96 6.83 -11.15 5.51
CA VAL A 96 5.42 -11.47 5.70
C VAL A 96 4.82 -12.16 4.47
N HIS A 97 3.87 -13.04 4.72
CA HIS A 97 3.16 -13.74 3.67
C HIS A 97 2.48 -12.73 2.70
N PRO A 98 2.47 -12.97 1.38
CA PRO A 98 1.89 -12.04 0.39
C PRO A 98 0.45 -11.63 0.67
N VAL A 99 -0.38 -12.51 1.22
CA VAL A 99 -1.78 -12.21 1.64
C VAL A 99 -1.81 -11.14 2.72
N VAL A 100 -0.83 -11.13 3.65
CA VAL A 100 -0.70 -10.08 4.68
C VAL A 100 -0.42 -8.74 4.02
N ARG A 101 0.55 -8.69 3.11
CA ARG A 101 0.88 -7.45 2.37
C ARG A 101 -0.31 -6.92 1.59
N ASP A 102 -0.99 -7.76 0.82
CA ASP A 102 -2.13 -7.34 0.01
C ASP A 102 -3.28 -6.82 0.88
N ALA A 103 -3.62 -7.51 1.98
CA ALA A 103 -4.64 -7.04 2.91
C ALA A 103 -4.29 -5.70 3.56
N ILE A 104 -3.01 -5.48 3.91
CA ILE A 104 -2.54 -4.21 4.47
C ILE A 104 -2.59 -3.10 3.42
N TYR A 105 -2.13 -3.35 2.19
CA TYR A 105 -2.23 -2.37 1.10
C TYR A 105 -3.66 -1.90 0.85
N ARG A 106 -4.65 -2.77 1.00
CA ARG A 106 -6.07 -2.43 0.90
C ARG A 106 -6.60 -1.62 2.08
N SER A 107 -5.83 -1.51 3.16
CA SER A 107 -6.20 -0.77 4.39
C SER A 107 -5.50 0.58 4.55
N VAL A 108 -4.61 0.96 3.63
CA VAL A 108 -3.86 2.22 3.67
C VAL A 108 -4.12 3.07 2.42
N HIS A 109 -4.03 4.39 2.58
CA HIS A 109 -3.99 5.30 1.45
C HIS A 109 -2.53 5.59 1.10
N ARG A 110 -2.17 5.41 -0.17
CA ARG A 110 -0.85 5.75 -0.67
C ARG A 110 -0.87 7.17 -1.21
N LEU A 111 0.21 7.89 -0.99
CA LEU A 111 0.37 9.24 -1.51
C LEU A 111 1.10 9.17 -2.85
N VAL A 112 0.60 9.90 -3.84
CA VAL A 112 1.13 9.95 -5.20
C VAL A 112 1.30 11.41 -5.59
N SER A 113 2.45 11.76 -6.12
CA SER A 113 2.68 13.07 -6.75
C SER A 113 2.71 12.92 -8.27
N LYS A 114 2.09 13.85 -8.96
CA LYS A 114 2.02 13.91 -10.43
C LYS A 114 2.26 15.32 -10.92
N VAL A 115 2.62 15.44 -12.18
CA VAL A 115 2.77 16.76 -12.81
C VAL A 115 2.02 16.81 -14.16
N MET A 116 1.31 17.89 -14.34
CA MET A 116 0.74 18.27 -15.64
C MET A 116 1.74 19.18 -16.35
N VAL A 117 2.51 18.59 -17.26
CA VAL A 117 3.50 19.31 -18.06
C VAL A 117 2.83 19.78 -19.34
N CYS A 118 2.72 21.08 -19.53
CA CYS A 118 2.08 21.71 -20.67
C CYS A 118 3.09 22.42 -21.58
N ASN A 119 2.90 22.33 -22.88
CA ASN A 119 3.64 23.13 -23.85
C ASN A 119 2.90 24.44 -24.17
N ASN A 120 3.55 25.32 -24.95
CA ASN A 120 3.01 26.64 -25.35
C ASN A 120 1.72 26.57 -26.19
N THR A 121 1.36 25.41 -26.73
CA THR A 121 0.15 25.18 -27.52
C THR A 121 -0.95 24.49 -26.73
N GLY A 122 -0.73 24.28 -25.42
CA GLY A 122 -1.72 23.69 -24.52
C GLY A 122 -1.77 22.16 -24.58
N HIS A 123 -0.80 21.48 -25.20
CA HIS A 123 -0.73 20.04 -25.15
C HIS A 123 -0.10 19.58 -23.82
N VAL A 124 -0.66 18.50 -23.28
CA VAL A 124 -0.21 17.89 -22.02
C VAL A 124 0.66 16.67 -22.32
N LEU A 125 1.81 16.57 -21.64
CA LEU A 125 2.66 15.39 -21.71
C LEU A 125 2.02 14.24 -20.94
N MET A 126 1.92 13.09 -21.58
CA MET A 126 1.43 11.86 -20.95
C MET A 126 2.36 10.69 -21.27
N GLY A 127 2.56 9.82 -20.27
CA GLY A 127 3.28 8.57 -20.41
C GLY A 127 2.34 7.37 -20.52
N LYS A 128 2.71 6.37 -21.33
CA LYS A 128 1.99 5.09 -21.37
C LYS A 128 2.54 4.17 -20.29
N VAL A 129 1.67 3.69 -19.40
CA VAL A 129 2.05 2.81 -18.30
C VAL A 129 2.43 1.43 -18.83
N GLU A 130 3.66 0.99 -18.58
CA GLU A 130 4.20 -0.29 -19.07
C GLU A 130 3.98 -1.46 -18.11
N ARG A 131 3.72 -1.21 -16.83
CA ARG A 131 3.55 -2.23 -15.79
C ARG A 131 2.65 -1.77 -14.66
N GLY A 132 2.16 -2.72 -13.87
CA GLY A 132 1.32 -2.45 -12.71
C GLY A 132 -0.16 -2.33 -13.06
N HIS A 133 -0.94 -1.77 -12.13
CA HIS A 133 -2.41 -1.78 -12.19
C HIS A 133 -2.98 -1.02 -13.40
N PHE A 134 -2.32 0.06 -13.81
CA PHE A 134 -2.75 0.89 -14.94
C PHE A 134 -2.04 0.54 -16.26
N HIS A 135 -1.51 -0.68 -16.39
CA HIS A 135 -0.83 -1.12 -17.61
C HIS A 135 -1.66 -0.83 -18.87
N GLY A 136 -1.02 -0.18 -19.84
CA GLY A 136 -1.63 0.19 -21.12
C GLY A 136 -2.39 1.51 -21.13
N PHE A 137 -2.68 2.11 -19.98
CA PHE A 137 -3.31 3.44 -19.91
C PHE A 137 -2.28 4.56 -20.06
N TRP A 138 -2.77 5.72 -20.51
CA TRP A 138 -2.01 6.96 -20.51
C TRP A 138 -2.25 7.72 -19.22
N THR A 139 -1.18 8.19 -18.59
CA THR A 139 -1.23 8.94 -17.33
C THR A 139 -0.28 10.13 -17.36
N LEU A 140 -0.51 11.08 -16.47
CA LEU A 140 0.47 12.12 -16.16
C LEU A 140 1.73 11.49 -15.56
N PRO A 141 2.93 12.03 -15.84
CA PRO A 141 4.17 11.63 -15.16
C PRO A 141 4.03 11.74 -13.65
N GLY A 142 4.64 10.81 -12.91
CA GLY A 142 4.64 10.81 -11.46
C GLY A 142 4.38 9.45 -10.83
N GLY A 143 4.69 9.31 -9.56
CA GLY A 143 4.65 8.06 -8.83
C GLY A 143 4.41 8.22 -7.34
N TYR A 144 4.82 7.20 -6.57
CA TYR A 144 4.66 7.20 -5.12
C TYR A 144 5.64 8.16 -4.45
N MET A 145 5.13 8.92 -3.49
CA MET A 145 5.95 9.80 -2.66
C MET A 145 6.80 8.99 -1.69
N ASP A 146 8.03 9.46 -1.46
CA ASP A 146 8.89 8.98 -0.39
C ASP A 146 8.38 9.46 0.98
N HIS A 147 8.82 8.81 2.07
CA HIS A 147 8.26 8.98 3.42
C HIS A 147 8.20 10.43 3.92
N ASN A 148 9.18 11.24 3.60
CA ASN A 148 9.30 12.65 4.06
C ASN A 148 9.45 13.63 2.90
N GLU A 149 8.93 13.28 1.76
CA GLU A 149 9.00 14.06 0.54
C GLU A 149 7.77 14.96 0.40
N HIS A 150 8.00 16.22 0.03
CA HIS A 150 6.90 17.11 -0.34
C HIS A 150 6.36 16.76 -1.73
N PRO A 151 5.03 16.85 -2.01
CA PRO A 151 4.46 16.52 -3.32
C PRO A 151 5.18 17.17 -4.51
N ALA A 152 5.48 18.46 -4.40
CA ALA A 152 6.22 19.19 -5.43
C ALA A 152 7.63 18.63 -5.71
N VAL A 153 8.32 18.13 -4.68
CA VAL A 153 9.63 17.47 -4.85
C VAL A 153 9.46 16.10 -5.49
N GLY A 154 8.47 15.33 -5.04
CA GLY A 154 8.18 14.01 -5.56
C GLY A 154 7.85 14.01 -7.05
N CYS A 155 7.02 14.94 -7.51
CA CYS A 155 6.68 14.98 -8.93
C CYS A 155 7.86 15.37 -9.84
N VAL A 156 8.76 16.24 -9.37
CA VAL A 156 10.01 16.58 -10.10
C VAL A 156 10.92 15.36 -10.18
N ARG A 157 11.15 14.67 -9.05
CA ARG A 157 11.97 13.44 -9.00
C ARG A 157 11.42 12.36 -9.93
N GLU A 158 10.13 12.03 -9.80
CA GLU A 158 9.49 10.99 -10.60
C GLU A 158 9.54 11.31 -12.11
N THR A 159 9.33 12.58 -12.48
CA THR A 159 9.41 13.00 -13.89
C THR A 159 10.83 12.82 -14.45
N TYR A 160 11.85 13.10 -13.65
CA TYR A 160 13.22 12.85 -14.05
C TYR A 160 13.52 11.34 -14.15
N GLU A 161 13.08 10.54 -13.18
CA GLU A 161 13.30 9.09 -13.17
C GLU A 161 12.59 8.38 -14.33
N GLU A 162 11.36 8.78 -14.64
CA GLU A 162 10.57 8.16 -15.70
C GLU A 162 10.90 8.62 -17.11
N LEU A 163 11.22 9.90 -17.27
CA LEU A 163 11.31 10.55 -18.59
C LEU A 163 12.66 11.23 -18.85
N GLY A 164 13.54 11.36 -17.86
CA GLY A 164 14.80 12.09 -17.97
C GLY A 164 14.61 13.60 -18.15
N LEU A 165 13.47 14.16 -17.75
CA LEU A 165 13.14 15.56 -17.93
C LEU A 165 13.30 16.32 -16.63
N ASP A 166 14.13 17.39 -16.67
CA ASP A 166 14.17 18.38 -15.63
C ASP A 166 13.03 19.38 -15.82
N ILE A 167 12.14 19.45 -14.85
CA ILE A 167 10.99 20.37 -14.87
C ILE A 167 11.10 21.42 -13.76
N VAL A 168 10.48 22.56 -14.01
CA VAL A 168 10.28 23.62 -13.01
C VAL A 168 8.78 23.77 -12.80
N LEU A 169 8.35 23.74 -11.56
CA LEU A 169 6.93 23.94 -11.22
C LEU A 169 6.61 25.44 -11.20
N ASP A 170 5.39 25.76 -11.59
CA ASP A 170 4.87 27.15 -11.54
C ASP A 170 4.65 27.59 -10.11
N ASP A 171 4.20 26.67 -9.23
CA ASP A 171 4.02 26.87 -7.79
C ASP A 171 4.38 25.58 -7.05
N VAL A 172 4.53 25.65 -5.74
CA VAL A 172 4.73 24.51 -4.84
C VAL A 172 3.41 23.91 -4.34
N GLU A 173 2.29 24.58 -4.59
CA GLU A 173 0.96 24.11 -4.23
C GLU A 173 0.34 23.30 -5.39
N PRO A 174 -0.18 22.11 -5.13
CA PRO A 174 -0.79 21.30 -6.17
C PRO A 174 -2.07 21.96 -6.72
N VAL A 175 -2.23 21.99 -8.03
CA VAL A 175 -3.44 22.53 -8.69
C VAL A 175 -4.62 21.57 -8.59
N ILE A 176 -4.39 20.28 -8.41
CA ILE A 176 -5.42 19.25 -8.25
C ILE A 176 -5.03 18.30 -7.11
N THR A 177 -5.98 18.04 -6.23
CA THR A 177 -5.89 16.96 -5.24
C THR A 177 -7.03 15.98 -5.47
N GLN A 178 -6.72 14.71 -5.67
CA GLN A 178 -7.69 13.67 -5.99
C GLN A 178 -7.53 12.48 -5.07
N ARG A 179 -8.66 11.84 -4.72
CA ARG A 179 -8.68 10.48 -4.19
C ARG A 179 -9.06 9.50 -5.30
N VAL A 180 -8.19 8.54 -5.55
CA VAL A 180 -8.43 7.45 -6.51
C VAL A 180 -8.59 6.14 -5.74
N PHE A 181 -9.67 5.41 -6.01
CA PHE A 181 -9.94 4.13 -5.36
C PHE A 181 -10.82 3.25 -6.26
N ASN A 182 -10.76 1.95 -6.02
CA ASN A 182 -11.64 0.97 -6.65
C ASN A 182 -11.93 -0.20 -5.70
N ASP A 183 -12.84 -1.07 -6.11
CA ASP A 183 -13.26 -2.26 -5.33
C ASP A 183 -12.17 -3.33 -5.26
N GLU A 184 -11.14 -3.27 -6.11
CA GLU A 184 -10.00 -4.18 -6.11
C GLU A 184 -8.92 -3.82 -5.08
N GLY A 185 -9.17 -2.79 -4.26
CA GLY A 185 -8.29 -2.36 -3.15
C GLY A 185 -7.27 -1.29 -3.52
N ILE A 186 -7.40 -0.66 -4.68
CA ILE A 186 -6.63 0.54 -4.99
C ILE A 186 -7.16 1.69 -4.14
N SER A 187 -6.27 2.35 -3.42
CA SER A 187 -6.60 3.60 -2.72
C SER A 187 -5.36 4.48 -2.61
N PHE A 188 -5.39 5.63 -3.28
CA PHE A 188 -4.35 6.63 -3.14
C PHE A 188 -4.90 8.06 -3.22
N VAL A 189 -4.17 8.98 -2.62
CA VAL A 189 -4.37 10.42 -2.73
C VAL A 189 -3.29 10.95 -3.67
N SER A 190 -3.71 11.56 -4.77
CA SER A 190 -2.83 12.15 -5.76
C SER A 190 -2.81 13.67 -5.63
N PHE A 191 -1.63 14.23 -5.57
CA PHE A 191 -1.33 15.66 -5.71
C PHE A 191 -0.82 15.87 -7.13
N THR A 192 -1.36 16.85 -7.84
CA THR A 192 -0.94 17.15 -9.22
C THR A 192 -0.51 18.61 -9.30
N ASP A 193 0.75 18.82 -9.62
CA ASP A 193 1.37 20.13 -9.80
C ASP A 193 1.32 20.53 -11.29
N LEU A 194 1.56 21.79 -11.58
CA LEU A 194 1.63 22.35 -12.93
C LEU A 194 3.06 22.75 -13.27
N SER A 195 3.50 22.38 -14.46
CA SER A 195 4.73 22.84 -15.06
C SER A 195 4.51 23.30 -16.48
N LEU A 196 4.88 24.54 -16.77
CA LEU A 196 4.90 25.09 -18.11
C LEU A 196 6.32 24.93 -18.69
N ILE A 197 6.52 23.93 -19.54
CA ILE A 197 7.80 23.79 -20.25
C ILE A 197 7.79 24.68 -21.48
N HIS A 198 8.72 25.62 -21.55
CA HIS A 198 9.10 26.27 -22.78
C HIS A 198 10.09 25.38 -23.53
N ILE A 199 9.55 24.49 -24.36
CA ILE A 199 10.36 23.73 -25.31
C ILE A 199 10.56 24.56 -26.56
#